data_403c738a9997494f8f8232830bff0427
#
_entry.id   403c738a9997494f8f8232830bff0427
#
_cell.length_a   1.000
_cell.length_b   1.000
_cell.length_c   1.000
_cell.angle_alpha   90.00
_cell.angle_beta   90.00
_cell.angle_gamma   90.00
#
_symmetry.space_group_name_H-M   'P 1'
#
loop_
_entity.id
_entity.type
_entity.pdbx_description
1 polymer ?
#
loop_
_entity_poly.entity_id
_entity_poly.type
_entity_poly.pdbx_seq_one_letter_code
_entity_poly.pdbx_strand_id
1 'polypeptide(L)'
;MKIAVIGSGISGLSSAYYLSKKNEVDLFEKDDHFGGHSYTFDIKEKNKKVPVDLGFIVFNKITYPNLINFFEELKVPYEKSDMSFSVSVKDSNIEYGGTGFNSLFARKNNLFNFNFIKMIYEIISFYKSAPVLLKKDLKNLTLGNYLDNSKISKYFINYHIIPMVAAIWSMPFSKARDIPFELFLNFFNNHGLFKLKDRPQWYTVTNRSRNYVSKVLDKINGEYFKNYEIKK
;
A
#
# COMPACT_ATOMS: atom_id res chain seq x y z
N MET A 1 -2.36 12.54 -33.49
CA MET A 1 -3.65 11.79 -33.38
C MET A 1 -4.39 12.35 -32.18
N LYS A 2 -5.73 12.25 -32.18
CA LYS A 2 -6.53 12.49 -30.97
C LYS A 2 -6.80 11.16 -30.26
N ILE A 3 -6.49 11.10 -28.96
CA ILE A 3 -6.53 9.87 -28.15
C ILE A 3 -7.38 10.13 -26.92
N ALA A 4 -8.28 9.21 -26.61
CA ALA A 4 -9.03 9.20 -25.35
C ALA A 4 -8.38 8.22 -24.37
N VAL A 5 -8.06 8.68 -23.16
CA VAL A 5 -7.61 7.85 -22.03
C VAL A 5 -8.74 7.77 -21.02
N ILE A 6 -9.12 6.55 -20.63
CA ILE A 6 -10.23 6.30 -19.72
C ILE A 6 -9.69 5.86 -18.36
N GLY A 7 -10.05 6.59 -17.32
CA GLY A 7 -9.60 6.42 -15.95
C GLY A 7 -8.34 7.22 -15.64
N SER A 8 -8.34 7.91 -14.52
CA SER A 8 -7.27 8.80 -14.07
C SER A 8 -6.43 8.24 -12.92
N GLY A 9 -6.46 6.94 -12.68
CA GLY A 9 -5.48 6.30 -11.81
C GLY A 9 -4.06 6.43 -12.37
N ILE A 10 -3.04 5.96 -11.64
CA ILE A 10 -1.63 6.09 -12.05
C ILE A 10 -1.35 5.60 -13.47
N SER A 11 -2.00 4.51 -13.90
CA SER A 11 -1.86 3.98 -15.26
C SER A 11 -2.40 4.94 -16.33
N GLY A 12 -3.60 5.48 -16.11
CA GLY A 12 -4.20 6.46 -17.02
C GLY A 12 -3.42 7.77 -17.06
N LEU A 13 -3.08 8.31 -15.89
CA LEU A 13 -2.28 9.55 -15.80
C LEU A 13 -0.92 9.43 -16.49
N SER A 14 -0.18 8.34 -16.25
CA SER A 14 1.11 8.13 -16.90
C SER A 14 0.96 7.93 -18.42
N SER A 15 -0.05 7.16 -18.85
CA SER A 15 -0.34 6.99 -20.28
C SER A 15 -0.69 8.31 -20.94
N ALA A 16 -1.59 9.09 -20.34
CA ALA A 16 -1.97 10.41 -20.87
C ALA A 16 -0.76 11.34 -20.98
N TYR A 17 0.09 11.40 -19.96
CA TYR A 17 1.31 12.20 -19.97
C TYR A 17 2.26 11.82 -21.11
N TYR A 18 2.60 10.54 -21.24
CA TYR A 18 3.55 10.12 -22.27
C TYR A 18 2.98 10.23 -23.69
N LEU A 19 1.70 9.96 -23.87
CA LEU A 19 1.02 10.11 -25.16
C LEU A 19 0.89 11.58 -25.57
N SER A 20 0.68 12.48 -24.60
CA SER A 20 0.55 13.93 -24.84
C SER A 20 1.82 14.57 -25.41
N LYS A 21 2.98 13.93 -25.32
CA LYS A 21 4.22 14.43 -25.93
C LYS A 21 4.16 14.50 -27.45
N LYS A 22 3.27 13.72 -28.09
CA LYS A 22 3.17 13.62 -29.56
C LYS A 22 1.73 13.66 -30.07
N ASN A 23 0.75 13.71 -29.20
CA ASN A 23 -0.66 13.61 -29.56
C ASN A 23 -1.50 14.58 -28.72
N GLU A 24 -2.70 14.86 -29.19
CA GLU A 24 -3.76 15.47 -28.39
C GLU A 24 -4.43 14.35 -27.57
N VAL A 25 -4.53 14.50 -26.25
CA VAL A 25 -5.01 13.46 -25.35
C VAL A 25 -6.10 14.00 -24.44
N ASP A 26 -7.30 13.47 -24.58
CA ASP A 26 -8.39 13.75 -23.65
C ASP A 26 -8.44 12.65 -22.56
N LEU A 27 -8.56 13.06 -21.30
CA LEU A 27 -8.63 12.17 -20.13
C LEU A 27 -10.02 12.18 -19.52
N PHE A 28 -10.62 11.02 -19.37
CA PHE A 28 -11.96 10.85 -18.83
C PHE A 28 -11.92 10.11 -17.49
N GLU A 29 -12.57 10.67 -16.47
CA GLU A 29 -12.68 10.07 -15.14
C GLU A 29 -14.15 10.03 -14.70
N LYS A 30 -14.59 8.86 -14.21
CA LYS A 30 -15.96 8.67 -13.74
C LYS A 30 -16.22 9.29 -12.38
N ASP A 31 -15.19 9.35 -11.52
CA ASP A 31 -15.28 9.89 -10.17
C ASP A 31 -15.19 11.44 -10.18
N ASP A 32 -15.46 12.03 -9.06
CA ASP A 32 -15.42 13.50 -8.86
C ASP A 32 -13.99 14.04 -8.67
N HIS A 33 -12.99 13.17 -8.68
CA HIS A 33 -11.58 13.50 -8.50
C HIS A 33 -10.68 12.72 -9.45
N PHE A 34 -9.54 13.31 -9.82
CA PHE A 34 -8.48 12.64 -10.55
C PHE A 34 -7.49 11.98 -9.60
N GLY A 35 -6.85 10.89 -10.06
CA GLY A 35 -5.78 10.22 -9.34
C GLY A 35 -6.10 8.79 -8.90
N GLY A 36 -7.37 8.38 -8.93
CA GLY A 36 -7.78 7.07 -8.46
C GLY A 36 -7.37 6.85 -7.00
N HIS A 37 -6.50 5.86 -6.73
CA HIS A 37 -5.96 5.61 -5.38
C HIS A 37 -5.07 6.74 -4.82
N SER A 38 -4.64 7.68 -5.63
CA SER A 38 -3.91 8.88 -5.19
C SER A 38 -4.90 9.96 -4.79
N TYR A 39 -5.66 9.68 -3.77
CA TYR A 39 -6.72 10.54 -3.27
C TYR A 39 -6.29 11.26 -2.00
N THR A 40 -6.24 12.58 -2.06
CA THR A 40 -5.93 13.45 -0.92
C THR A 40 -7.21 14.13 -0.43
N PHE A 41 -7.59 13.88 0.80
CA PHE A 41 -8.76 14.46 1.45
C PHE A 41 -8.35 15.56 2.43
N ASP A 42 -9.07 16.69 2.44
CA ASP A 42 -8.82 17.79 3.37
C ASP A 42 -9.70 17.66 4.61
N ILE A 43 -9.11 17.31 5.74
CA ILE A 43 -9.80 17.30 7.04
C ILE A 43 -9.80 18.72 7.60
N LYS A 44 -10.96 19.18 8.03
CA LYS A 44 -11.08 20.45 8.76
C LYS A 44 -10.77 20.20 10.23
N GLU A 45 -9.69 20.74 10.72
CA GLU A 45 -9.33 20.73 12.13
C GLU A 45 -9.24 22.18 12.65
N LYS A 46 -10.20 22.57 13.50
CA LYS A 46 -10.35 23.96 13.96
C LYS A 46 -10.44 24.92 12.75
N ASN A 47 -9.44 25.80 12.58
CA ASN A 47 -9.37 26.79 11.50
C ASN A 47 -8.39 26.40 10.39
N LYS A 48 -7.90 25.16 10.36
CA LYS A 48 -6.92 24.68 9.37
C LYS A 48 -7.49 23.51 8.56
N LYS A 49 -7.12 23.46 7.29
CA LYS A 49 -7.31 22.27 6.44
C LYS A 49 -6.04 21.43 6.53
N VAL A 50 -6.18 20.18 6.94
CA VAL A 50 -5.09 19.20 7.01
C VAL A 50 -5.28 18.21 5.85
N PRO A 51 -4.39 18.20 4.85
CA PRO A 51 -4.48 17.25 3.76
C PRO A 51 -4.01 15.87 4.21
N VAL A 52 -4.78 14.84 3.89
CA VAL A 52 -4.49 13.43 4.24
C VAL A 52 -4.65 12.57 3.00
N ASP A 53 -3.63 11.77 2.67
CA ASP A 53 -3.72 10.76 1.61
C ASP A 53 -4.44 9.51 2.13
N LEU A 54 -5.42 9.01 1.37
CA LEU A 54 -6.27 7.90 1.78
C LEU A 54 -5.91 6.56 1.13
N GLY A 55 -5.28 6.56 -0.03
CA GLY A 55 -4.93 5.33 -0.73
C GLY A 55 -3.43 5.18 -0.93
N PHE A 56 -2.86 5.85 -1.92
CA PHE A 56 -1.42 5.87 -2.14
C PHE A 56 -0.74 6.83 -1.17
N ILE A 57 0.05 6.30 -0.23
CA ILE A 57 0.64 7.07 0.88
C ILE A 57 2.17 7.09 0.79
N VAL A 58 2.80 5.93 0.55
CA VAL A 58 4.26 5.78 0.61
C VAL A 58 4.79 4.94 -0.54
N PHE A 59 6.04 5.16 -0.89
CA PHE A 59 6.79 4.40 -1.89
C PHE A 59 8.27 4.31 -1.48
N ASN A 60 9.06 3.49 -2.16
CA ASN A 60 10.50 3.42 -1.94
C ASN A 60 11.24 3.37 -3.29
N LYS A 61 12.51 3.73 -3.29
CA LYS A 61 13.30 3.83 -4.53
C LYS A 61 13.69 2.46 -5.12
N ILE A 62 13.66 1.41 -4.33
CA ILE A 62 14.12 0.09 -4.74
C ILE A 62 13.06 -0.62 -5.57
N THR A 63 11.82 -0.58 -5.12
CA THR A 63 10.72 -1.36 -5.73
C THR A 63 9.84 -0.54 -6.68
N TYR A 64 10.05 0.78 -6.75
CA TYR A 64 9.28 1.69 -7.60
C TYR A 64 10.15 2.51 -8.58
N PRO A 65 11.11 1.88 -9.34
CA PRO A 65 12.03 2.65 -10.18
C PRO A 65 11.31 3.49 -11.24
N ASN A 66 10.28 2.95 -11.86
CA ASN A 66 9.51 3.68 -12.89
C ASN A 66 8.73 4.87 -12.29
N LEU A 67 8.20 4.73 -11.07
CA LEU A 67 7.53 5.84 -10.39
C LEU A 67 8.53 6.95 -10.02
N ILE A 68 9.72 6.57 -9.58
CA ILE A 68 10.79 7.54 -9.29
C ILE A 68 11.17 8.32 -10.56
N ASN A 69 11.43 7.62 -11.65
CA ASN A 69 11.74 8.26 -12.94
C ASN A 69 10.61 9.21 -13.39
N PHE A 70 9.36 8.78 -13.23
CA PHE A 70 8.19 9.59 -13.54
C PHE A 70 8.10 10.85 -12.68
N PHE A 71 8.37 10.72 -11.37
CA PHE A 71 8.39 11.87 -10.46
C PHE A 71 9.55 12.84 -10.75
N GLU A 72 10.72 12.31 -11.08
CA GLU A 72 11.89 13.14 -11.47
C GLU A 72 11.62 13.92 -12.75
N GLU A 73 11.04 13.27 -13.77
CA GLU A 73 10.68 13.90 -15.04
C GLU A 73 9.64 15.03 -14.83
N LEU A 74 8.65 14.82 -13.99
CA LEU A 74 7.63 15.80 -13.63
C LEU A 74 8.10 16.82 -12.58
N LYS A 75 9.30 16.66 -12.03
CA LYS A 75 9.82 17.47 -10.91
C LYS A 75 8.86 17.44 -9.71
N VAL A 76 8.33 16.26 -9.38
CA VAL A 76 7.50 16.03 -8.20
C VAL A 76 8.39 15.93 -6.98
N PRO A 77 8.30 16.82 -5.99
CA PRO A 77 9.07 16.73 -4.77
C PRO A 77 8.54 15.61 -3.87
N TYR A 78 9.45 14.89 -3.23
CA TYR A 78 9.12 13.87 -2.25
C TYR A 78 10.10 13.92 -1.07
N GLU A 79 9.64 13.48 0.08
CA GLU A 79 10.37 13.55 1.34
C GLU A 79 10.42 12.19 2.03
N LYS A 80 11.38 11.99 2.95
CA LYS A 80 11.49 10.78 3.75
C LYS A 80 10.26 10.60 4.62
N SER A 81 9.79 9.38 4.70
CA SER A 81 8.66 8.96 5.52
C SER A 81 8.97 7.64 6.21
N ASP A 82 8.17 7.31 7.22
CA ASP A 82 8.21 6.02 7.89
C ASP A 82 6.97 5.22 7.51
N MET A 83 7.19 3.96 7.15
CA MET A 83 6.09 3.02 7.02
C MET A 83 6.04 2.17 8.27
N SER A 84 4.97 2.32 9.03
CA SER A 84 4.70 1.53 10.22
C SER A 84 3.42 0.73 10.05
N PHE A 85 3.35 -0.38 10.79
CA PHE A 85 2.14 -1.19 10.89
C PHE A 85 1.79 -1.33 12.36
N SER A 86 0.53 -1.12 12.67
CA SER A 86 -0.01 -1.31 14.02
C SER A 86 -1.35 -2.03 13.97
N VAL A 87 -1.65 -2.74 15.02
CA VAL A 87 -2.93 -3.44 15.21
C VAL A 87 -3.54 -3.01 16.54
N SER A 88 -4.80 -2.61 16.49
CA SER A 88 -5.62 -2.34 17.66
C SER A 88 -6.93 -3.09 17.52
N VAL A 89 -7.22 -3.99 18.47
CA VAL A 89 -8.44 -4.80 18.49
C VAL A 89 -9.15 -4.58 19.81
N LYS A 90 -10.23 -3.81 19.74
CA LYS A 90 -10.96 -3.33 20.93
C LYS A 90 -11.42 -4.47 21.84
N ASP A 91 -12.04 -5.51 21.27
CA ASP A 91 -12.69 -6.58 22.06
C ASP A 91 -11.69 -7.58 22.66
N SER A 92 -10.49 -7.72 22.11
CA SER A 92 -9.47 -8.66 22.60
C SER A 92 -8.33 -8.00 23.36
N ASN A 93 -8.43 -6.69 23.61
CA ASN A 93 -7.41 -5.92 24.33
C ASN A 93 -6.01 -6.04 23.72
N ILE A 94 -5.90 -6.25 22.41
CA ILE A 94 -4.64 -6.33 21.68
C ILE A 94 -4.36 -4.98 21.07
N GLU A 95 -3.18 -4.45 21.37
CA GLU A 95 -2.70 -3.22 20.76
C GLU A 95 -1.17 -3.28 20.71
N TYR A 96 -0.61 -3.16 19.50
CA TYR A 96 0.83 -3.16 19.30
C TYR A 96 1.20 -2.53 17.96
N GLY A 97 2.46 -2.11 17.83
CA GLY A 97 3.04 -1.62 16.58
C GLY A 97 4.41 -2.25 16.30
N GLY A 98 4.83 -2.17 15.04
CA GLY A 98 6.07 -2.78 14.55
C GLY A 98 7.32 -1.89 14.61
N THR A 99 7.28 -0.72 15.22
CA THR A 99 8.36 0.30 15.18
C THR A 99 9.33 0.25 16.37
N GLY A 100 9.43 -0.89 17.04
CA GLY A 100 10.37 -1.08 18.14
C GLY A 100 9.71 -1.57 19.43
N PHE A 101 10.52 -1.76 20.46
CA PHE A 101 10.07 -2.39 21.71
C PHE A 101 8.91 -1.64 22.37
N ASN A 102 8.99 -0.33 22.49
CA ASN A 102 7.94 0.48 23.12
C ASN A 102 6.60 0.40 22.36
N SER A 103 6.65 0.39 21.04
CA SER A 103 5.47 0.24 20.19
C SER A 103 4.90 -1.18 20.23
N LEU A 104 5.79 -2.19 20.27
CA LEU A 104 5.39 -3.59 20.36
C LEU A 104 4.65 -3.88 21.68
N PHE A 105 5.08 -3.26 22.77
CA PHE A 105 4.47 -3.35 24.10
C PHE A 105 3.75 -2.06 24.52
N ALA A 106 3.14 -1.36 23.56
CA ALA A 106 2.32 -0.17 23.83
C ALA A 106 1.28 -0.47 24.92
N ARG A 107 0.74 -1.68 24.93
CA ARG A 107 -0.06 -2.22 26.03
C ARG A 107 0.83 -3.08 26.92
N LYS A 108 1.20 -2.57 28.09
CA LYS A 108 2.11 -3.25 29.05
C LYS A 108 1.66 -4.67 29.43
N ASN A 109 0.34 -4.92 29.49
CA ASN A 109 -0.20 -6.23 29.78
C ASN A 109 0.18 -7.30 28.74
N ASN A 110 0.55 -6.92 27.54
CA ASN A 110 1.03 -7.84 26.51
C ASN A 110 2.34 -8.54 26.91
N LEU A 111 3.14 -7.95 27.82
CA LEU A 111 4.35 -8.60 28.38
C LEU A 111 4.05 -9.91 29.12
N PHE A 112 2.87 -10.01 29.71
CA PHE A 112 2.43 -11.19 30.47
C PHE A 112 1.45 -12.08 29.69
N ASN A 113 1.16 -11.73 28.43
CA ASN A 113 0.26 -12.50 27.58
C ASN A 113 1.05 -13.55 26.79
N PHE A 114 0.96 -14.81 27.22
CA PHE A 114 1.66 -15.93 26.57
C PHE A 114 1.35 -16.03 25.06
N ASN A 115 0.10 -15.86 24.65
CA ASN A 115 -0.29 -15.93 23.25
C ASN A 115 0.33 -14.78 22.43
N PHE A 116 0.47 -13.60 23.02
CA PHE A 116 1.13 -12.45 22.39
C PHE A 116 2.63 -12.70 22.21
N ILE A 117 3.31 -13.20 23.24
CA ILE A 117 4.73 -13.55 23.16
C ILE A 117 4.97 -14.67 22.14
N LYS A 118 4.11 -15.68 22.12
CA LYS A 118 4.13 -16.74 21.10
C LYS A 118 3.96 -16.17 19.71
N MET A 119 3.03 -15.23 19.50
CA MET A 119 2.83 -14.55 18.22
C MET A 119 4.10 -13.83 17.75
N ILE A 120 4.79 -13.11 18.63
CA ILE A 120 6.06 -12.45 18.29
C ILE A 120 7.10 -13.47 17.80
N TYR A 121 7.23 -14.59 18.48
CA TYR A 121 8.11 -15.68 18.05
C TYR A 121 7.70 -16.22 16.67
N GLU A 122 6.41 -16.44 16.44
CA GLU A 122 5.88 -16.92 15.16
C GLU A 122 6.10 -15.91 14.04
N ILE A 123 5.97 -14.59 14.29
CA ILE A 123 6.32 -13.51 13.33
C ILE A 123 7.79 -13.65 12.90
N ILE A 124 8.70 -13.73 13.86
CA ILE A 124 10.13 -13.81 13.58
C ILE A 124 10.47 -15.10 12.81
N SER A 125 9.91 -16.22 13.24
CA SER A 125 10.11 -17.53 12.60
C SER A 125 9.58 -17.53 11.16
N PHE A 126 8.37 -17.04 10.96
CA PHE A 126 7.74 -16.95 9.66
C PHE A 126 8.53 -16.03 8.72
N TYR A 127 8.92 -14.85 9.17
CA TYR A 127 9.69 -13.90 8.36
C TYR A 127 11.05 -14.46 7.92
N LYS A 128 11.70 -15.27 8.74
CA LYS A 128 12.95 -15.95 8.38
C LYS A 128 12.74 -17.08 7.37
N SER A 129 11.65 -17.82 7.48
CA SER A 129 11.36 -18.97 6.62
C SER A 129 10.66 -18.61 5.30
N ALA A 130 9.86 -17.54 5.29
CA ALA A 130 9.04 -17.16 4.16
C ALA A 130 9.80 -16.96 2.83
N PRO A 131 11.00 -16.32 2.79
CA PRO A 131 11.76 -16.20 1.54
C PRO A 131 12.19 -17.54 0.93
N VAL A 132 12.36 -18.57 1.76
CA VAL A 132 12.72 -19.92 1.29
C VAL A 132 11.54 -20.60 0.61
N LEU A 133 10.31 -20.26 1.03
CA LEU A 133 9.09 -20.80 0.42
C LEU A 133 8.92 -20.35 -1.04
N LEU A 134 9.45 -19.21 -1.43
CA LEU A 134 9.45 -18.74 -2.84
C LEU A 134 10.16 -19.67 -3.81
N LYS A 135 11.01 -20.59 -3.31
CA LYS A 135 11.71 -21.59 -4.13
C LYS A 135 10.87 -22.85 -4.39
N LYS A 136 9.69 -22.94 -3.80
CA LYS A 136 8.77 -24.08 -3.93
C LYS A 136 7.74 -23.81 -5.02
N ASP A 137 7.11 -24.86 -5.54
CA ASP A 137 5.94 -24.74 -6.38
C ASP A 137 4.73 -24.32 -5.50
N LEU A 138 4.24 -23.12 -5.73
CA LEU A 138 3.15 -22.51 -4.98
C LEU A 138 1.88 -22.33 -5.82
N LYS A 139 1.84 -22.96 -7.02
CA LYS A 139 0.70 -22.84 -7.93
C LYS A 139 -0.60 -23.24 -7.24
N ASN A 140 -1.62 -22.44 -7.46
CA ASN A 140 -2.97 -22.64 -6.94
C ASN A 140 -3.09 -22.67 -5.40
N LEU A 141 -2.03 -22.30 -4.68
CA LEU A 141 -2.09 -22.20 -3.23
C LEU A 141 -2.51 -20.80 -2.80
N THR A 142 -3.62 -20.69 -2.06
CA THR A 142 -4.01 -19.43 -1.43
C THR A 142 -3.33 -19.25 -0.08
N LEU A 143 -3.27 -18.02 0.40
CA LEU A 143 -2.78 -17.74 1.76
C LEU A 143 -3.59 -18.54 2.79
N GLY A 144 -4.92 -18.59 2.64
CA GLY A 144 -5.79 -19.37 3.53
C GLY A 144 -5.41 -20.83 3.58
N ASN A 145 -5.25 -21.47 2.42
CA ASN A 145 -4.87 -22.90 2.35
C ASN A 145 -3.49 -23.17 2.99
N TYR A 146 -2.53 -22.26 2.77
CA TYR A 146 -1.22 -22.38 3.43
C TYR A 146 -1.35 -22.28 4.96
N LEU A 147 -2.10 -21.30 5.46
CA LEU A 147 -2.28 -21.07 6.90
C LEU A 147 -3.01 -22.25 7.58
N ASP A 148 -4.03 -22.82 6.92
CA ASP A 148 -4.79 -23.96 7.46
C ASP A 148 -3.95 -25.24 7.54
N ASN A 149 -3.01 -25.45 6.63
CA ASN A 149 -2.10 -26.60 6.61
C ASN A 149 -0.79 -26.34 7.40
N SER A 150 -0.64 -25.16 8.00
CA SER A 150 0.54 -24.81 8.78
C SER A 150 0.32 -25.03 10.27
N LYS A 151 1.42 -25.11 11.04
CA LYS A 151 1.38 -25.16 12.52
C LYS A 151 1.32 -23.77 13.16
N ILE A 152 0.93 -22.75 12.39
CA ILE A 152 0.85 -21.36 12.83
C ILE A 152 -0.38 -21.16 13.71
N SER A 153 -0.26 -20.44 14.82
CA SER A 153 -1.36 -20.21 15.72
C SER A 153 -2.45 -19.32 15.12
N LYS A 154 -3.70 -19.58 15.48
CA LYS A 154 -4.82 -18.70 15.12
C LYS A 154 -4.61 -17.27 15.62
N TYR A 155 -3.88 -17.10 16.71
CA TYR A 155 -3.57 -15.78 17.27
C TYR A 155 -2.68 -14.95 16.30
N PHE A 156 -1.61 -15.56 15.78
CA PHE A 156 -0.76 -14.92 14.77
C PHE A 156 -1.52 -14.65 13.46
N ILE A 157 -2.34 -15.61 13.02
CA ILE A 157 -3.15 -15.45 11.81
C ILE A 157 -4.10 -14.24 11.95
N ASN A 158 -4.88 -14.20 13.02
CA ASN A 158 -5.96 -13.23 13.19
C ASN A 158 -5.48 -11.85 13.61
N TYR A 159 -4.35 -11.76 14.31
CA TYR A 159 -3.87 -10.49 14.87
C TYR A 159 -2.60 -9.96 14.21
N HIS A 160 -2.05 -10.66 13.22
CA HIS A 160 -0.90 -10.16 12.46
C HIS A 160 -1.08 -10.33 10.95
N ILE A 161 -1.14 -11.57 10.45
CA ILE A 161 -1.12 -11.83 8.99
C ILE A 161 -2.36 -11.25 8.30
N ILE A 162 -3.55 -11.59 8.75
CA ILE A 162 -4.80 -11.14 8.10
C ILE A 162 -4.96 -9.62 8.17
N PRO A 163 -4.75 -8.95 9.32
CA PRO A 163 -4.79 -7.48 9.37
C PRO A 163 -3.76 -6.80 8.47
N MET A 164 -2.54 -7.33 8.39
CA MET A 164 -1.49 -6.79 7.55
C MET A 164 -1.83 -6.91 6.06
N VAL A 165 -2.30 -8.07 5.64
CA VAL A 165 -2.76 -8.31 4.26
C VAL A 165 -3.92 -7.39 3.90
N ALA A 166 -4.93 -7.32 4.76
CA ALA A 166 -6.09 -6.46 4.55
C ALA A 166 -5.72 -4.98 4.42
N ALA A 167 -4.78 -4.50 5.25
CA ALA A 167 -4.29 -3.12 5.19
C ALA A 167 -3.51 -2.84 3.90
N ILE A 168 -2.62 -3.75 3.48
CA ILE A 168 -1.78 -3.58 2.28
C ILE A 168 -2.62 -3.52 1.01
N TRP A 169 -3.59 -4.42 0.87
CA TRP A 169 -4.42 -4.50 -0.35
C TRP A 169 -5.77 -3.79 -0.23
N SER A 170 -6.00 -3.04 0.86
CA SER A 170 -7.26 -2.30 1.10
C SER A 170 -8.50 -3.17 0.91
N MET A 171 -8.46 -4.39 1.45
CA MET A 171 -9.51 -5.39 1.29
C MET A 171 -10.15 -5.81 2.62
N PRO A 172 -11.39 -6.31 2.60
CA PRO A 172 -12.01 -6.89 3.79
C PRO A 172 -11.24 -8.10 4.33
N PHE A 173 -11.21 -8.28 5.65
CA PHE A 173 -10.55 -9.41 6.32
C PHE A 173 -11.00 -10.77 5.79
N SER A 174 -12.28 -10.90 5.43
CA SER A 174 -12.83 -12.12 4.83
C SER A 174 -12.17 -12.51 3.50
N LYS A 175 -11.66 -11.53 2.74
CA LYS A 175 -11.01 -11.74 1.45
C LYS A 175 -9.49 -11.90 1.53
N ALA A 176 -8.88 -11.52 2.63
CA ALA A 176 -7.44 -11.60 2.79
C ALA A 176 -6.87 -13.02 2.65
N ARG A 177 -7.69 -14.04 2.92
CA ARG A 177 -7.30 -15.45 2.79
C ARG A 177 -7.31 -15.96 1.34
N ASP A 178 -8.03 -15.28 0.45
CA ASP A 178 -8.23 -15.70 -0.94
C ASP A 178 -7.05 -15.33 -1.86
N ILE A 179 -6.13 -14.48 -1.39
CA ILE A 179 -5.01 -14.05 -2.22
C ILE A 179 -4.07 -15.22 -2.54
N PRO A 180 -3.49 -15.25 -3.76
CA PRO A 180 -2.48 -16.23 -4.10
C PRO A 180 -1.28 -16.13 -3.14
N PHE A 181 -0.85 -17.24 -2.56
CA PHE A 181 0.23 -17.25 -1.58
C PHE A 181 1.56 -16.78 -2.17
N GLU A 182 1.80 -17.11 -3.42
CA GLU A 182 2.97 -16.63 -4.16
C GLU A 182 2.97 -15.09 -4.29
N LEU A 183 1.82 -14.48 -4.60
CA LEU A 183 1.69 -13.01 -4.65
C LEU A 183 2.01 -12.37 -3.30
N PHE A 184 1.47 -12.93 -2.22
CA PHE A 184 1.77 -12.49 -0.86
C PHE A 184 3.28 -12.53 -0.56
N LEU A 185 3.92 -13.68 -0.81
CA LEU A 185 5.35 -13.86 -0.54
C LEU A 185 6.23 -12.93 -1.38
N ASN A 186 5.94 -12.81 -2.68
CA ASN A 186 6.68 -11.94 -3.59
C ASN A 186 6.56 -10.47 -3.18
N PHE A 187 5.36 -10.02 -2.86
CA PHE A 187 5.14 -8.65 -2.42
C PHE A 187 5.93 -8.34 -1.15
N PHE A 188 5.79 -9.18 -0.12
CA PHE A 188 6.48 -8.98 1.16
C PHE A 188 8.00 -9.02 1.01
N ASN A 189 8.52 -9.95 0.20
CA ASN A 189 9.95 -10.07 -0.05
C ASN A 189 10.49 -8.85 -0.81
N ASN A 190 9.83 -8.44 -1.89
CA ASN A 190 10.24 -7.31 -2.70
C ASN A 190 10.25 -5.99 -1.91
N HIS A 191 9.25 -5.79 -1.06
CA HIS A 191 9.14 -4.59 -0.22
C HIS A 191 9.98 -4.66 1.06
N GLY A 192 10.74 -5.74 1.27
CA GLY A 192 11.58 -5.92 2.46
C GLY A 192 10.78 -6.08 3.76
N LEU A 193 9.50 -6.48 3.68
CA LEU A 193 8.63 -6.61 4.85
C LEU A 193 9.02 -7.80 5.74
N PHE A 194 9.69 -8.82 5.17
CA PHE A 194 10.27 -9.92 5.95
C PHE A 194 11.57 -9.54 6.68
N LYS A 195 12.16 -8.38 6.36
CA LYS A 195 13.38 -7.93 7.02
C LYS A 195 13.06 -7.32 8.38
N LEU A 196 13.79 -7.72 9.40
CA LEU A 196 13.72 -7.12 10.74
C LEU A 196 14.65 -5.91 10.87
N LYS A 197 15.70 -5.86 10.04
CA LYS A 197 16.69 -4.76 9.95
C LYS A 197 16.90 -4.41 8.48
N ASP A 198 17.52 -3.28 8.22
CA ASP A 198 17.89 -2.84 6.85
C ASP A 198 16.69 -2.79 5.90
N ARG A 199 15.58 -2.29 6.38
CA ARG A 199 14.38 -2.05 5.58
C ARG A 199 14.61 -0.90 4.61
N PRO A 200 13.96 -0.91 3.43
CA PRO A 200 14.05 0.20 2.50
C PRO A 200 13.60 1.52 3.16
N GLN A 201 14.28 2.62 2.81
CA GLN A 201 13.78 3.95 3.17
C GLN A 201 12.50 4.23 2.39
N TRP A 202 11.46 4.59 3.09
CA TRP A 202 10.19 5.00 2.52
C TRP A 202 10.14 6.51 2.30
N TYR A 203 9.35 6.91 1.32
CA TYR A 203 9.13 8.30 0.93
C TYR A 203 7.64 8.55 0.75
N THR A 204 7.24 9.81 0.85
CA THR A 204 5.90 10.29 0.51
C THR A 204 6.02 11.51 -0.38
N VAL A 205 5.00 11.78 -1.18
CA VAL A 205 4.96 12.99 -2.02
C VAL A 205 4.80 14.22 -1.13
N THR A 206 5.69 15.20 -1.27
CA THR A 206 5.58 16.48 -0.54
C THR A 206 4.29 17.19 -0.94
N ASN A 207 3.54 17.67 0.03
CA ASN A 207 2.19 18.24 -0.13
C ASN A 207 1.13 17.22 -0.61
N ARG A 208 1.34 15.93 -0.37
CA ARG A 208 0.45 14.82 -0.64
C ARG A 208 0.36 14.43 -2.12
N SER A 209 -0.28 13.30 -2.36
CA SER A 209 -0.36 12.67 -3.70
C SER A 209 -1.06 13.55 -4.75
N ARG A 210 -1.98 14.43 -4.34
CA ARG A 210 -2.60 15.40 -5.26
C ARG A 210 -1.59 16.28 -6.01
N ASN A 211 -0.40 16.50 -5.45
CA ASN A 211 0.63 17.31 -6.09
C ASN A 211 1.10 16.70 -7.41
N TYR A 212 1.41 15.40 -7.44
CA TYR A 212 1.82 14.78 -8.69
C TYR A 212 0.66 14.67 -9.69
N VAL A 213 -0.56 14.43 -9.20
CA VAL A 213 -1.76 14.38 -10.04
C VAL A 213 -1.94 15.70 -10.77
N SER A 214 -1.89 16.83 -10.05
CA SER A 214 -1.97 18.17 -10.65
C SER A 214 -0.86 18.40 -11.68
N LYS A 215 0.40 18.05 -11.35
CA LYS A 215 1.52 18.21 -12.28
C LYS A 215 1.38 17.40 -13.57
N VAL A 216 0.73 16.25 -13.51
CA VAL A 216 0.41 15.45 -14.70
C VAL A 216 -0.65 16.14 -15.52
N LEU A 217 -1.75 16.57 -14.90
CA LEU A 217 -2.85 17.27 -15.60
C LEU A 217 -2.35 18.54 -16.31
N ASP A 218 -1.46 19.31 -15.68
CA ASP A 218 -0.84 20.51 -16.26
C ASP A 218 0.02 20.22 -17.50
N LYS A 219 0.35 18.96 -17.77
CA LYS A 219 1.20 18.52 -18.89
C LYS A 219 0.43 17.76 -19.97
N ILE A 220 -0.83 17.47 -19.76
CA ILE A 220 -1.67 16.81 -20.77
C ILE A 220 -2.00 17.84 -21.87
N ASN A 221 -1.75 17.45 -23.13
CA ASN A 221 -2.11 18.24 -24.31
C ASN A 221 -3.48 17.79 -24.82
N GLY A 222 -4.54 18.41 -24.30
CA GLY A 222 -5.95 18.11 -24.55
C GLY A 222 -6.78 18.48 -23.33
N GLU A 223 -7.96 17.91 -23.22
CA GLU A 223 -8.89 18.23 -22.15
C GLU A 223 -9.00 17.07 -21.13
N TYR A 224 -9.47 17.38 -19.93
CA TYR A 224 -9.72 16.35 -18.91
C TYR A 224 -11.07 16.58 -18.23
N PHE A 225 -11.83 15.48 -18.10
CA PHE A 225 -13.23 15.49 -17.66
C PHE A 225 -13.38 14.56 -16.45
N LYS A 226 -13.97 15.06 -15.40
CA LYS A 226 -14.41 14.25 -14.24
C LYS A 226 -15.93 14.13 -14.19
N ASN A 227 -16.46 13.20 -13.39
CA ASN A 227 -17.88 12.82 -13.39
C ASN A 227 -18.35 12.38 -14.78
N TYR A 228 -17.48 11.76 -15.55
CA TYR A 228 -17.73 11.37 -16.93
C TYR A 228 -17.51 9.87 -17.11
N GLU A 229 -18.58 9.09 -16.97
CA GLU A 229 -18.54 7.64 -17.17
C GLU A 229 -18.65 7.30 -18.66
N ILE A 230 -17.64 6.60 -19.19
CA ILE A 230 -17.70 6.05 -20.53
C ILE A 230 -18.45 4.73 -20.48
N LYS A 231 -19.58 4.65 -21.18
CA LYS A 231 -20.36 3.41 -21.36
C LYS A 231 -19.99 2.73 -22.66
N LYS A 232 -20.03 1.40 -22.64
CA LYS A 232 -19.83 0.58 -23.85
C LYS A 232 -21.01 0.69 -24.77
#